data_12308628ec87cfd1b1d71239bbb6e817
#
_entry.id   12308628ec87cfd1b1d71239bbb6e817
#
_cell.length_a   1.000
_cell.length_b   1.000
_cell.length_c   1.000
_cell.angle_alpha   90.00
_cell.angle_beta   90.00
_cell.angle_gamma   90.00
#
_symmetry.space_group_name_H-M   'P 1'
#
loop_
_entity.id
_entity.type
_entity.pdbx_description
1 polymer ?
#
loop_
_entity_poly.entity_id
_entity_poly.type
_entity_poly.pdbx_seq_one_letter_code
_entity_poly.pdbx_strand_id
1 'polypeptide(L)'
;MKQHIPNFITCLNLVSGCIAIVFAFQHELEITVYLLALSALFDFFDGLAARALNAYSVIGKDLDSLADMVSFGFAPGAIMYIVLNDLLLAQQLPSYLAYTAFIIPVFSALRLAKFNNDTRQSTYFVGLPTPANTMFFMSIPFVLAHSAINNTFVNSPAFLISLIVLMSFFMVAEIPLISLKFKNFDWNQNLEKFLLIGISIILFVILKFVAIPLIIICYLLLSIVSKKKIIS
;
A
#
# COMPACT_ATOMS: atom_id res chain seq x y z
N MET A 1 14.48 9.52 26.85
CA MET A 1 14.51 10.56 25.82
C MET A 1 14.68 10.02 24.39
N LYS A 2 15.62 9.09 24.11
CA LYS A 2 15.85 8.59 22.75
C LYS A 2 14.63 7.93 22.08
N GLN A 3 13.77 7.25 22.85
CA GLN A 3 12.56 6.58 22.33
C GLN A 3 11.45 7.55 21.90
N HIS A 4 11.48 8.79 22.34
CA HIS A 4 10.46 9.77 21.95
C HIS A 4 10.64 10.31 20.52
N ILE A 5 11.86 10.23 19.95
CA ILE A 5 12.13 10.72 18.59
C ILE A 5 11.43 9.83 17.55
N PRO A 6 11.61 8.49 17.52
CA PRO A 6 10.85 7.63 16.60
C PRO A 6 9.35 7.80 16.80
N ASN A 7 8.86 7.73 18.03
CA ASN A 7 7.42 7.85 18.32
C ASN A 7 6.82 9.19 17.83
N PHE A 8 7.58 10.28 17.90
CA PHE A 8 7.14 11.56 17.37
C PHE A 8 7.01 11.53 15.84
N ILE A 9 7.95 10.87 15.13
CA ILE A 9 7.90 10.71 13.68
C ILE A 9 6.70 9.82 13.30
N THR A 10 6.44 8.76 14.06
CA THR A 10 5.23 7.93 13.88
C THR A 10 3.94 8.73 14.09
N CYS A 11 3.92 9.66 15.05
CA CYS A 11 2.79 10.59 15.19
C CYS A 11 2.62 11.51 13.98
N LEU A 12 3.70 11.94 13.33
CA LEU A 12 3.63 12.72 12.08
C LEU A 12 3.07 11.88 10.92
N ASN A 13 3.43 10.58 10.83
CA ASN A 13 2.78 9.65 9.91
C ASN A 13 1.27 9.64 10.15
N LEU A 14 0.83 9.42 11.38
CA LEU A 14 -0.60 9.40 11.73
C LEU A 14 -1.32 10.71 11.37
N VAL A 15 -0.75 11.86 11.74
CA VAL A 15 -1.33 13.18 11.45
C VAL A 15 -1.44 13.42 9.95
N SER A 16 -0.40 13.09 9.19
CA SER A 16 -0.41 13.19 7.73
C SER A 16 -1.50 12.31 7.11
N GLY A 17 -1.67 11.07 7.61
CA GLY A 17 -2.76 10.17 7.19
C GLY A 17 -4.15 10.72 7.50
N CYS A 18 -4.35 11.28 8.71
CA CYS A 18 -5.61 11.91 9.08
C CYS A 18 -5.96 13.11 8.18
N ILE A 19 -4.98 13.96 7.89
CA ILE A 19 -5.17 15.10 6.99
C ILE A 19 -5.46 14.62 5.57
N ALA A 20 -4.77 13.58 5.09
CA ALA A 20 -5.03 12.98 3.79
C ALA A 20 -6.49 12.50 3.65
N ILE A 21 -7.06 11.88 4.69
CA ILE A 21 -8.46 11.46 4.71
C ILE A 21 -9.41 12.65 4.58
N VAL A 22 -9.13 13.76 5.26
CA VAL A 22 -9.95 14.98 5.17
C VAL A 22 -9.95 15.51 3.74
N PHE A 23 -8.76 15.63 3.10
CA PHE A 23 -8.66 16.07 1.71
C PHE A 23 -9.30 15.09 0.73
N ALA A 24 -9.25 13.78 1.00
CA ALA A 24 -9.97 12.81 0.20
C ALA A 24 -11.47 13.09 0.18
N PHE A 25 -12.09 13.32 1.34
CA PHE A 25 -13.53 13.68 1.43
C PHE A 25 -13.86 15.05 0.83
N GLN A 26 -12.88 15.92 0.65
CA GLN A 26 -13.03 17.17 -0.09
C GLN A 26 -12.86 17.00 -1.60
N HIS A 27 -12.68 15.78 -2.10
CA HIS A 27 -12.36 15.43 -3.49
C HIS A 27 -11.01 16.00 -4.00
N GLU A 28 -10.12 16.39 -3.08
CA GLU A 28 -8.76 16.88 -3.36
C GLU A 28 -7.79 15.68 -3.41
N LEU A 29 -8.02 14.78 -4.37
CA LEU A 29 -7.30 13.49 -4.44
C LEU A 29 -5.79 13.66 -4.71
N GLU A 30 -5.38 14.72 -5.40
CA GLU A 30 -3.98 15.01 -5.67
C GLU A 30 -3.23 15.37 -4.38
N ILE A 31 -3.81 16.25 -3.55
CA ILE A 31 -3.27 16.60 -2.23
C ILE A 31 -3.26 15.37 -1.32
N THR A 32 -4.32 14.57 -1.36
CA THR A 32 -4.42 13.32 -0.62
C THR A 32 -3.24 12.40 -0.90
N VAL A 33 -2.88 12.21 -2.17
CA VAL A 33 -1.76 11.33 -2.57
C VAL A 33 -0.41 11.89 -2.09
N TYR A 34 -0.19 13.20 -2.17
CA TYR A 34 1.04 13.80 -1.64
C TYR A 34 1.15 13.64 -0.12
N LEU A 35 0.05 13.79 0.62
CA LEU A 35 0.02 13.57 2.06
C LEU A 35 0.26 12.10 2.44
N LEU A 36 -0.26 11.15 1.67
CA LEU A 36 0.01 9.72 1.88
C LEU A 36 1.47 9.37 1.53
N ALA A 37 2.04 9.99 0.50
CA ALA A 37 3.46 9.84 0.20
C ALA A 37 4.34 10.40 1.34
N LEU A 38 3.96 11.55 1.91
CA LEU A 38 4.61 12.13 3.09
C LEU A 38 4.46 11.21 4.31
N SER A 39 3.29 10.63 4.51
CA SER A 39 3.02 9.62 5.56
C SER A 39 3.96 8.43 5.43
N ALA A 40 4.14 7.89 4.22
CA ALA A 40 5.06 6.79 3.95
C ALA A 40 6.54 7.17 4.18
N LEU A 41 6.91 8.43 3.97
CA LEU A 41 8.24 8.94 4.32
C LEU A 41 8.44 8.97 5.84
N PHE A 42 7.45 9.43 6.60
CA PHE A 42 7.52 9.43 8.07
C PHE A 42 7.61 8.02 8.63
N ASP A 43 6.83 7.06 8.13
CA ASP A 43 6.90 5.64 8.47
C ASP A 43 8.30 5.06 8.22
N PHE A 44 8.88 5.35 7.06
CA PHE A 44 10.25 4.91 6.77
C PHE A 44 11.27 5.52 7.74
N PHE A 45 11.14 6.81 8.07
CA PHE A 45 12.08 7.52 8.93
C PHE A 45 11.96 7.14 10.40
N ASP A 46 10.78 6.80 10.91
CA ASP A 46 10.63 6.36 12.30
C ASP A 46 11.32 5.02 12.54
N GLY A 47 11.14 4.05 11.63
CA GLY A 47 11.88 2.79 11.67
C GLY A 47 13.38 2.95 11.49
N LEU A 48 13.83 3.92 10.68
CA LEU A 48 15.24 4.26 10.54
C LEU A 48 15.79 4.91 11.82
N ALA A 49 15.05 5.84 12.42
CA ALA A 49 15.43 6.50 13.67
C ALA A 49 15.47 5.51 14.85
N ALA A 50 14.49 4.60 14.95
CA ALA A 50 14.46 3.56 15.98
C ALA A 50 15.71 2.66 15.92
N ARG A 51 16.13 2.28 14.71
CA ARG A 51 17.35 1.48 14.48
C ARG A 51 18.62 2.29 14.80
N ALA A 52 18.76 3.49 14.26
CA ALA A 52 19.95 4.31 14.43
C ALA A 52 20.21 4.73 15.89
N LEU A 53 19.14 4.96 16.65
CA LEU A 53 19.21 5.37 18.05
C LEU A 53 19.18 4.19 19.03
N ASN A 54 19.03 2.94 18.56
CA ASN A 54 18.73 1.75 19.37
C ASN A 54 17.57 2.00 20.35
N ALA A 55 16.47 2.59 19.84
CA ALA A 55 15.38 3.14 20.63
C ALA A 55 14.08 2.33 20.44
N TYR A 56 14.19 1.01 20.41
CA TYR A 56 13.04 0.12 20.33
C TYR A 56 12.21 0.16 21.61
N SER A 57 10.88 0.19 21.48
CA SER A 57 9.94 0.09 22.58
C SER A 57 8.68 -0.66 22.16
N VAL A 58 8.00 -1.29 23.13
CA VAL A 58 6.70 -1.96 22.88
C VAL A 58 5.67 -0.94 22.41
N ILE A 59 5.58 0.21 23.09
CA ILE A 59 4.67 1.30 22.74
C ILE A 59 4.96 1.81 21.30
N GLY A 60 6.25 1.91 20.93
CA GLY A 60 6.62 2.35 19.56
C GLY A 60 6.11 1.39 18.50
N LYS A 61 6.21 0.08 18.70
CA LYS A 61 5.70 -0.93 17.78
C LYS A 61 4.17 -0.88 17.66
N ASP A 62 3.47 -0.68 18.76
CA ASP A 62 2.00 -0.60 18.75
C ASP A 62 1.53 0.70 18.08
N LEU A 63 2.22 1.83 18.39
CA LEU A 63 1.93 3.14 17.80
C LEU A 63 2.14 3.13 16.27
N ASP A 64 3.22 2.51 15.79
CA ASP A 64 3.51 2.29 14.38
C ASP A 64 2.36 1.57 13.67
N SER A 65 1.91 0.44 14.24
CA SER A 65 0.77 -0.30 13.68
C SER A 65 -0.55 0.47 13.68
N LEU A 66 -0.78 1.31 14.70
CA LEU A 66 -1.98 2.16 14.77
C LEU A 66 -1.91 3.31 13.76
N ALA A 67 -0.73 3.92 13.58
CA ALA A 67 -0.51 4.95 12.57
C ALA A 67 -0.70 4.37 11.16
N ASP A 68 -0.10 3.21 10.88
CA ASP A 68 -0.24 2.49 9.62
C ASP A 68 -1.69 2.10 9.33
N MET A 69 -2.45 1.72 10.36
CA MET A 69 -3.88 1.41 10.20
C MET A 69 -4.67 2.61 9.66
N VAL A 70 -4.34 3.82 10.09
CA VAL A 70 -4.99 5.05 9.60
C VAL A 70 -4.46 5.42 8.22
N SER A 71 -3.13 5.55 8.08
CA SER A 71 -2.48 6.07 6.87
C SER A 71 -2.52 5.07 5.71
N PHE A 72 -2.34 3.78 6.00
CA PHE A 72 -2.23 2.74 4.97
C PHE A 72 -3.36 1.71 5.00
N GLY A 73 -4.28 1.82 5.95
CA GLY A 73 -5.50 1.03 5.98
C GLY A 73 -6.74 1.85 5.65
N PHE A 74 -7.06 2.83 6.48
CA PHE A 74 -8.30 3.60 6.35
C PHE A 74 -8.25 4.62 5.20
N ALA A 75 -7.14 5.33 5.02
CA ALA A 75 -7.04 6.35 3.97
C ALA A 75 -7.25 5.79 2.54
N PRO A 76 -6.62 4.67 2.11
CA PRO A 76 -6.92 4.09 0.81
C PRO A 76 -8.37 3.58 0.72
N GLY A 77 -8.95 3.10 1.83
CA GLY A 77 -10.38 2.76 1.90
C GLY A 77 -11.28 3.97 1.66
N ALA A 78 -10.95 5.13 2.25
CA ALA A 78 -11.67 6.38 2.04
C ALA A 78 -11.57 6.86 0.58
N ILE A 79 -10.39 6.81 -0.03
CA ILE A 79 -10.19 7.13 -1.46
C ILE A 79 -11.11 6.25 -2.32
N MET A 80 -11.07 4.94 -2.11
CA MET A 80 -11.87 4.02 -2.91
C MET A 80 -13.37 4.14 -2.65
N TYR A 81 -13.78 4.50 -1.43
CA TYR A 81 -15.18 4.80 -1.12
C TYR A 81 -15.68 5.99 -1.96
N ILE A 82 -14.89 7.08 -2.02
CA ILE A 82 -15.25 8.27 -2.79
C ILE A 82 -15.33 7.95 -4.28
N VAL A 83 -14.31 7.31 -4.81
CA VAL A 83 -14.24 6.90 -6.23
C VAL A 83 -15.42 6.01 -6.62
N LEU A 84 -15.72 5.00 -5.80
CA LEU A 84 -16.87 4.12 -6.05
C LEU A 84 -18.20 4.86 -5.93
N ASN A 85 -18.37 5.70 -4.91
CA ASN A 85 -19.59 6.45 -4.71
C ASN A 85 -19.91 7.37 -5.90
N ASP A 86 -18.90 8.07 -6.41
CA ASP A 86 -19.05 8.96 -7.57
C ASP A 86 -19.42 8.18 -8.84
N LEU A 87 -18.77 7.03 -9.07
CA LEU A 87 -19.09 6.16 -10.21
C LEU A 87 -20.49 5.54 -10.11
N LEU A 88 -20.90 5.11 -8.92
CA LEU A 88 -22.22 4.54 -8.68
C LEU A 88 -23.31 5.58 -8.90
N LEU A 89 -23.12 6.80 -8.39
CA LEU A 89 -24.05 7.91 -8.60
C LEU A 89 -24.17 8.29 -10.09
N ALA A 90 -23.04 8.39 -10.79
CA ALA A 90 -23.02 8.69 -12.22
C ALA A 90 -23.75 7.63 -13.07
N GLN A 91 -23.72 6.36 -12.64
CA GLN A 91 -24.38 5.24 -13.32
C GLN A 91 -25.76 4.91 -12.77
N GLN A 92 -26.29 5.71 -11.85
CA GLN A 92 -27.59 5.52 -11.18
C GLN A 92 -27.73 4.15 -10.47
N LEU A 93 -26.59 3.65 -9.95
CA LEU A 93 -26.51 2.40 -9.19
C LEU A 93 -26.62 2.65 -7.67
N PRO A 94 -26.97 1.61 -6.89
CA PRO A 94 -27.11 1.76 -5.45
C PRO A 94 -25.83 2.20 -4.76
N SER A 95 -25.82 3.37 -4.12
CA SER A 95 -24.62 3.96 -3.48
C SER A 95 -24.11 3.15 -2.28
N TYR A 96 -24.92 2.29 -1.65
CA TYR A 96 -24.47 1.43 -0.56
C TYR A 96 -23.35 0.46 -0.98
N LEU A 97 -23.20 0.16 -2.28
CA LEU A 97 -22.11 -0.66 -2.79
C LEU A 97 -20.73 0.01 -2.58
N ALA A 98 -20.67 1.33 -2.42
CA ALA A 98 -19.43 2.03 -2.10
C ALA A 98 -18.83 1.60 -0.76
N TYR A 99 -19.63 1.13 0.20
CA TYR A 99 -19.14 0.64 1.49
C TYR A 99 -18.26 -0.61 1.37
N THR A 100 -18.26 -1.30 0.23
CA THR A 100 -17.30 -2.40 -0.05
C THR A 100 -15.85 -1.93 0.01
N ALA A 101 -15.57 -0.65 -0.20
CA ALA A 101 -14.25 -0.06 -0.03
C ALA A 101 -13.68 -0.28 1.38
N PHE A 102 -14.53 -0.39 2.40
CA PHE A 102 -14.09 -0.63 3.78
C PHE A 102 -13.63 -2.07 4.06
N ILE A 103 -13.67 -2.95 3.07
CA ILE A 103 -12.92 -4.21 3.10
C ILE A 103 -11.42 -3.94 3.22
N ILE A 104 -10.89 -2.87 2.60
CA ILE A 104 -9.47 -2.50 2.64
C ILE A 104 -8.98 -2.30 4.08
N PRO A 105 -9.55 -1.40 4.91
CA PRO A 105 -9.12 -1.25 6.29
C PRO A 105 -9.30 -2.52 7.14
N VAL A 106 -10.34 -3.32 6.93
CA VAL A 106 -10.53 -4.58 7.67
C VAL A 106 -9.37 -5.54 7.42
N PHE A 107 -9.01 -5.74 6.15
CA PHE A 107 -7.89 -6.63 5.80
C PHE A 107 -6.53 -6.03 6.16
N SER A 108 -6.38 -4.69 6.16
CA SER A 108 -5.18 -4.01 6.66
C SER A 108 -4.99 -4.27 8.15
N ALA A 109 -6.05 -4.18 8.97
CA ALA A 109 -6.00 -4.50 10.39
C ALA A 109 -5.59 -5.96 10.63
N LEU A 110 -6.21 -6.90 9.91
CA LEU A 110 -5.87 -8.32 9.99
C LEU A 110 -4.41 -8.57 9.60
N ARG A 111 -3.94 -7.91 8.54
CA ARG A 111 -2.55 -8.03 8.08
C ARG A 111 -1.56 -7.49 9.10
N LEU A 112 -1.80 -6.30 9.68
CA LEU A 112 -0.94 -5.71 10.70
C LEU A 112 -0.91 -6.57 11.98
N ALA A 113 -2.06 -7.09 12.40
CA ALA A 113 -2.13 -8.02 13.53
C ALA A 113 -1.36 -9.32 13.27
N LYS A 114 -1.50 -9.92 12.07
CA LYS A 114 -0.70 -11.10 11.66
C LYS A 114 0.79 -10.79 11.66
N PHE A 115 1.19 -9.66 11.04
CA PHE A 115 2.58 -9.24 10.93
C PHE A 115 3.26 -9.09 12.30
N ASN A 116 2.57 -8.50 13.26
CA ASN A 116 3.10 -8.28 14.60
C ASN A 116 3.36 -9.57 15.39
N ASN A 117 2.66 -10.66 15.05
CA ASN A 117 2.73 -11.94 15.73
C ASN A 117 3.48 -13.03 14.95
N ASP A 118 3.84 -12.81 13.68
CA ASP A 118 4.47 -13.81 12.82
C ASP A 118 5.99 -13.68 12.80
N THR A 119 6.69 -14.63 13.41
CA THR A 119 8.16 -14.68 13.49
C THR A 119 8.85 -14.95 12.14
N ARG A 120 8.13 -15.51 11.16
CA ARG A 120 8.67 -15.82 9.80
C ARG A 120 9.02 -14.55 9.02
N GLN A 121 8.42 -13.42 9.35
CA GLN A 121 8.58 -12.11 8.68
C GLN A 121 10.01 -11.51 8.81
N SER A 122 10.89 -12.14 9.55
CA SER A 122 12.31 -11.74 9.64
C SER A 122 13.10 -12.08 8.37
N THR A 123 12.69 -13.11 7.62
CA THR A 123 13.41 -13.64 6.45
C THR A 123 12.80 -13.23 5.12
N TYR A 124 11.47 -13.27 5.01
CA TYR A 124 10.71 -12.85 3.83
C TYR A 124 9.36 -12.28 4.26
N PHE A 125 8.73 -11.49 3.41
CA PHE A 125 7.39 -10.97 3.68
C PHE A 125 6.34 -12.02 3.32
N VAL A 126 5.32 -12.17 4.17
CA VAL A 126 4.14 -13.00 3.91
C VAL A 126 2.95 -12.08 3.68
N GLY A 127 2.36 -12.17 2.48
CA GLY A 127 1.26 -11.31 2.05
C GLY A 127 1.66 -9.88 1.69
N LEU A 128 0.80 -9.20 0.93
CA LEU A 128 1.05 -7.85 0.42
C LEU A 128 1.16 -6.85 1.58
N PRO A 129 2.26 -6.06 1.67
CA PRO A 129 2.41 -5.02 2.68
C PRO A 129 1.34 -3.93 2.56
N THR A 130 0.86 -3.41 3.70
CA THR A 130 -0.14 -2.33 3.73
C THR A 130 0.29 -1.08 2.95
N PRO A 131 1.56 -0.59 3.02
CA PRO A 131 1.97 0.54 2.20
C PRO A 131 1.92 0.25 0.68
N ALA A 132 2.25 -0.97 0.26
CA ALA A 132 2.16 -1.34 -1.16
C ALA A 132 0.71 -1.38 -1.66
N ASN A 133 -0.20 -1.91 -0.84
CA ASN A 133 -1.63 -1.89 -1.12
C ASN A 133 -2.18 -0.45 -1.19
N THR A 134 -1.71 0.44 -0.32
CA THR A 134 -2.05 1.86 -0.35
C THR A 134 -1.57 2.53 -1.63
N MET A 135 -0.32 2.29 -2.04
CA MET A 135 0.21 2.80 -3.31
C MET A 135 -0.65 2.35 -4.50
N PHE A 136 -1.12 1.11 -4.47
CA PHE A 136 -2.03 0.59 -5.50
C PHE A 136 -3.32 1.42 -5.54
N PHE A 137 -4.05 1.53 -4.43
CA PHE A 137 -5.36 2.19 -4.42
C PHE A 137 -5.29 3.71 -4.56
N MET A 138 -4.29 4.39 -4.01
CA MET A 138 -4.13 5.84 -4.19
C MET A 138 -3.82 6.24 -5.64
N SER A 139 -3.34 5.30 -6.46
CA SER A 139 -3.09 5.54 -7.88
C SER A 139 -4.31 5.34 -8.78
N ILE A 140 -5.36 4.64 -8.31
CA ILE A 140 -6.57 4.34 -9.10
C ILE A 140 -7.26 5.60 -9.63
N PRO A 141 -7.44 6.70 -8.87
CA PRO A 141 -8.03 7.93 -9.43
C PRO A 141 -7.30 8.46 -10.66
N PHE A 142 -5.95 8.39 -10.66
CA PHE A 142 -5.15 8.82 -11.81
C PHE A 142 -5.27 7.88 -13.00
N VAL A 143 -5.43 6.57 -12.76
CA VAL A 143 -5.71 5.58 -13.82
C VAL A 143 -7.04 5.87 -14.47
N LEU A 144 -8.09 6.15 -13.68
CA LEU A 144 -9.43 6.46 -14.19
C LEU A 144 -9.48 7.80 -14.93
N ALA A 145 -8.69 8.79 -14.51
CA ALA A 145 -8.58 10.09 -15.18
C ALA A 145 -7.76 10.02 -16.49
N HIS A 146 -6.97 8.96 -16.71
CA HIS A 146 -6.08 8.86 -17.85
C HIS A 146 -6.85 8.46 -19.12
N SER A 147 -6.94 9.36 -20.09
CA SER A 147 -7.77 9.22 -21.29
C SER A 147 -7.50 7.95 -22.14
N ALA A 148 -6.26 7.48 -22.18
CA ALA A 148 -5.88 6.27 -22.92
C ALA A 148 -6.37 4.96 -22.27
N ILE A 149 -6.68 4.98 -20.96
CA ILE A 149 -7.11 3.80 -20.20
C ILE A 149 -8.60 3.93 -19.84
N ASN A 150 -9.15 5.13 -19.96
CA ASN A 150 -10.55 5.42 -19.63
C ASN A 150 -11.50 4.71 -20.60
N ASN A 151 -11.92 3.51 -20.25
CA ASN A 151 -12.90 2.72 -20.97
C ASN A 151 -13.99 2.21 -20.03
N THR A 152 -15.10 1.76 -20.60
CA THR A 152 -16.28 1.29 -19.86
C THR A 152 -15.96 0.17 -18.87
N PHE A 153 -14.98 -0.68 -19.18
CA PHE A 153 -14.60 -1.79 -18.34
C PHE A 153 -13.87 -1.33 -17.06
N VAL A 154 -12.87 -0.45 -17.20
CA VAL A 154 -12.07 0.05 -16.06
C VAL A 154 -12.91 0.96 -15.17
N ASN A 155 -13.85 1.71 -15.75
CA ASN A 155 -14.82 2.55 -15.02
C ASN A 155 -16.05 1.77 -14.51
N SER A 156 -16.03 0.45 -14.57
CA SER A 156 -17.10 -0.36 -14.00
C SER A 156 -16.95 -0.47 -12.48
N PRO A 157 -17.98 -0.13 -11.69
CA PRO A 157 -17.99 -0.38 -10.24
C PRO A 157 -17.71 -1.84 -9.89
N ALA A 158 -18.22 -2.78 -10.68
CA ALA A 158 -17.99 -4.21 -10.47
C ALA A 158 -16.50 -4.57 -10.60
N PHE A 159 -15.78 -3.98 -11.57
CA PHE A 159 -14.34 -4.16 -11.71
C PHE A 159 -13.58 -3.63 -10.49
N LEU A 160 -13.89 -2.40 -10.03
CA LEU A 160 -13.24 -1.81 -8.87
C LEU A 160 -13.52 -2.59 -7.58
N ILE A 161 -14.76 -3.05 -7.37
CA ILE A 161 -15.12 -3.89 -6.23
C ILE A 161 -14.33 -5.21 -6.27
N SER A 162 -14.24 -5.84 -7.45
CA SER A 162 -13.44 -7.07 -7.62
C SER A 162 -11.97 -6.84 -7.29
N LEU A 163 -11.43 -5.69 -7.68
CA LEU A 163 -10.06 -5.29 -7.38
C LEU A 163 -9.84 -5.07 -5.87
N ILE A 164 -10.78 -4.41 -5.20
CA ILE A 164 -10.76 -4.21 -3.75
C ILE A 164 -10.70 -5.56 -3.03
N VAL A 165 -11.59 -6.49 -3.38
CA VAL A 165 -11.64 -7.81 -2.75
C VAL A 165 -10.35 -8.58 -3.01
N LEU A 166 -9.87 -8.61 -4.27
CA LEU A 166 -8.68 -9.34 -4.67
C LEU A 166 -7.41 -8.81 -3.96
N MET A 167 -7.19 -7.51 -3.99
CA MET A 167 -6.00 -6.90 -3.39
C MET A 167 -6.02 -7.01 -1.86
N SER A 168 -7.19 -6.86 -1.25
CA SER A 168 -7.37 -7.09 0.18
C SER A 168 -7.07 -8.54 0.56
N PHE A 169 -7.51 -9.51 -0.22
CA PHE A 169 -7.17 -10.92 -0.01
C PHE A 169 -5.65 -11.16 -0.08
N PHE A 170 -4.94 -10.52 -1.03
CA PHE A 170 -3.48 -10.65 -1.12
C PHE A 170 -2.73 -10.13 0.11
N MET A 171 -3.29 -9.19 0.88
CA MET A 171 -2.66 -8.73 2.13
C MET A 171 -2.57 -9.83 3.19
N VAL A 172 -3.55 -10.73 3.26
CA VAL A 172 -3.62 -11.80 4.28
C VAL A 172 -3.23 -13.17 3.75
N ALA A 173 -3.06 -13.31 2.43
CA ALA A 173 -2.68 -14.55 1.77
C ALA A 173 -1.28 -15.00 2.21
N GLU A 174 -1.09 -16.30 2.38
CA GLU A 174 0.22 -16.86 2.74
C GLU A 174 1.14 -17.04 1.50
N ILE A 175 1.37 -15.92 0.82
CA ILE A 175 2.24 -15.84 -0.34
C ILE A 175 3.56 -15.20 0.10
N PRO A 176 4.69 -15.92 -0.02
CA PRO A 176 5.99 -15.33 0.24
C PRO A 176 6.33 -14.33 -0.85
N LEU A 177 6.65 -13.12 -0.45
CA LEU A 177 6.98 -12.03 -1.36
C LEU A 177 8.49 -11.76 -1.38
N ILE A 178 8.99 -11.33 -2.54
CA ILE A 178 10.38 -10.96 -2.74
C ILE A 178 10.73 -9.81 -1.79
N SER A 179 11.72 -10.03 -0.92
CA SER A 179 12.28 -8.97 -0.10
C SER A 179 13.20 -8.09 -0.95
N LEU A 180 12.91 -6.79 -1.01
CA LEU A 180 13.78 -5.83 -1.71
C LEU A 180 15.08 -5.52 -0.95
N LYS A 181 15.32 -6.16 0.19
CA LYS A 181 16.60 -6.05 0.90
C LYS A 181 17.68 -6.81 0.15
N PHE A 182 18.76 -6.12 -0.21
CA PHE A 182 19.95 -6.73 -0.79
C PHE A 182 20.89 -7.21 0.31
N LYS A 183 21.21 -8.51 0.32
CA LYS A 183 22.27 -9.07 1.17
C LYS A 183 23.64 -8.96 0.48
N ASN A 184 23.66 -9.04 -0.84
CA ASN A 184 24.81 -8.85 -1.73
C ASN A 184 24.31 -8.28 -3.07
N PHE A 185 25.24 -7.86 -3.95
CA PHE A 185 24.92 -7.35 -5.29
C PHE A 185 25.22 -8.36 -6.40
N ASP A 186 25.28 -9.67 -6.08
CA ASP A 186 25.47 -10.72 -7.07
C ASP A 186 24.23 -10.79 -7.99
N TRP A 187 24.49 -10.68 -9.30
CA TRP A 187 23.45 -10.66 -10.33
C TRP A 187 22.60 -11.93 -10.31
N ASN A 188 23.25 -13.11 -10.21
CA ASN A 188 22.56 -14.39 -10.27
C ASN A 188 21.63 -14.63 -9.07
N GLN A 189 21.99 -14.10 -7.91
CA GLN A 189 21.20 -14.24 -6.68
C GLN A 189 20.08 -13.22 -6.55
N ASN A 190 20.17 -12.09 -7.26
CA ASN A 190 19.21 -10.99 -7.16
C ASN A 190 18.52 -10.66 -8.50
N LEU A 191 18.54 -11.60 -9.47
CA LEU A 191 17.99 -11.39 -10.80
C LEU A 191 16.55 -10.87 -10.76
N GLU A 192 15.69 -11.46 -9.91
CA GLU A 192 14.28 -11.07 -9.79
C GLU A 192 14.11 -9.64 -9.26
N LYS A 193 15.00 -9.21 -8.34
CA LYS A 193 14.99 -7.85 -7.80
C LYS A 193 15.43 -6.84 -8.87
N PHE A 194 16.51 -7.17 -9.61
CA PHE A 194 16.97 -6.31 -10.70
C PHE A 194 15.94 -6.21 -11.83
N LEU A 195 15.29 -7.33 -12.20
CA LEU A 195 14.20 -7.33 -13.16
C LEU A 195 13.03 -6.47 -12.69
N LEU A 196 12.60 -6.63 -11.43
CA LEU A 196 11.52 -5.82 -10.87
C LEU A 196 11.85 -4.33 -10.89
N ILE A 197 13.06 -3.95 -10.45
CA ILE A 197 13.50 -2.56 -10.45
C ILE A 197 13.56 -2.02 -11.88
N GLY A 198 14.14 -2.77 -12.82
CA GLY A 198 14.23 -2.36 -14.22
C GLY A 198 12.86 -2.15 -14.86
N ILE A 199 11.94 -3.11 -14.69
CA ILE A 199 10.56 -3.01 -15.17
C ILE A 199 9.86 -1.80 -14.51
N SER A 200 10.03 -1.60 -13.20
CA SER A 200 9.41 -0.49 -12.46
C SER A 200 9.88 0.86 -12.97
N ILE A 201 11.17 1.03 -13.23
CA ILE A 201 11.74 2.27 -13.78
C ILE A 201 11.16 2.53 -15.18
N ILE A 202 11.17 1.54 -16.06
CA ILE A 202 10.65 1.67 -17.43
C ILE A 202 9.17 2.06 -17.41
N LEU A 203 8.36 1.33 -16.63
CA LEU A 203 6.94 1.63 -16.50
C LEU A 203 6.70 3.03 -15.94
N PHE A 204 7.45 3.42 -14.91
CA PHE A 204 7.27 4.73 -14.27
C PHE A 204 7.66 5.90 -15.20
N VAL A 205 8.72 5.75 -16.00
CA VAL A 205 9.13 6.77 -17.00
C VAL A 205 8.07 6.95 -18.09
N ILE A 206 7.44 5.84 -18.52
CA ILE A 206 6.45 5.87 -19.62
C ILE A 206 5.07 6.31 -19.10
N LEU A 207 4.60 5.74 -17.99
CA LEU A 207 3.21 5.85 -17.51
C LEU A 207 3.04 6.72 -16.27
N LYS A 208 4.13 7.23 -15.67
CA LYS A 208 4.11 8.04 -14.43
C LYS A 208 3.31 7.34 -13.31
N PHE A 209 2.36 8.04 -12.68
CA PHE A 209 1.54 7.49 -11.58
C PHE A 209 0.65 6.31 -12.00
N VAL A 210 0.28 6.24 -13.28
CA VAL A 210 -0.50 5.12 -13.83
C VAL A 210 0.30 3.80 -13.85
N ALA A 211 1.63 3.86 -13.78
CA ALA A 211 2.48 2.69 -13.67
C ALA A 211 2.35 1.94 -12.33
N ILE A 212 1.99 2.63 -11.26
CA ILE A 212 2.03 2.08 -9.90
C ILE A 212 1.22 0.79 -9.75
N PRO A 213 -0.05 0.69 -10.19
CA PRO A 213 -0.80 -0.56 -10.11
C PRO A 213 -0.12 -1.69 -10.88
N LEU A 214 0.43 -1.41 -12.05
CA LEU A 214 1.11 -2.41 -12.88
C LEU A 214 2.39 -2.90 -12.22
N ILE A 215 3.17 -2.01 -11.60
CA ILE A 215 4.37 -2.36 -10.83
C ILE A 215 4.01 -3.32 -9.68
N ILE A 216 2.94 -3.05 -8.95
CA ILE A 216 2.52 -3.88 -7.83
C ILE A 216 2.01 -5.23 -8.32
N ILE A 217 1.28 -5.27 -9.44
CA ILE A 217 0.88 -6.54 -10.06
C ILE A 217 2.12 -7.33 -10.52
N CYS A 218 3.08 -6.69 -11.17
CA CYS A 218 4.35 -7.33 -11.56
C CYS A 218 5.11 -7.86 -10.34
N TYR A 219 5.16 -7.11 -9.25
CA TYR A 219 5.77 -7.54 -7.99
C TYR A 219 5.10 -8.81 -7.44
N LEU A 220 3.76 -8.85 -7.40
CA LEU A 220 3.00 -10.04 -6.97
C LEU A 220 3.27 -11.24 -7.87
N LEU A 221 3.19 -11.06 -9.20
CA LEU A 221 3.42 -12.14 -10.16
C LEU A 221 4.84 -12.70 -10.08
N LEU A 222 5.86 -11.85 -10.06
CA LEU A 222 7.25 -12.27 -9.91
C LEU A 222 7.47 -13.01 -8.58
N SER A 223 6.87 -12.53 -7.49
CA SER A 223 6.98 -13.18 -6.18
C SER A 223 6.35 -14.58 -6.18
N ILE A 224 5.18 -14.75 -6.83
CA ILE A 224 4.51 -16.05 -6.94
C ILE A 224 5.37 -17.03 -7.76
N VAL A 225 5.93 -16.57 -8.88
CA VAL A 225 6.79 -17.40 -9.74
C VAL A 225 8.07 -17.81 -9.02
N SER A 226 8.68 -16.88 -8.26
CA SER A 226 9.94 -17.10 -7.54
C SER A 226 9.76 -17.76 -6.17
N LYS A 227 8.55 -18.20 -5.81
CA LYS A 227 8.22 -18.76 -4.48
C LYS A 227 9.21 -19.82 -3.99
N LYS A 228 9.62 -20.75 -4.84
CA LYS A 228 10.57 -21.83 -4.46
C LYS A 228 11.93 -21.27 -4.01
N LYS A 229 12.42 -20.22 -4.67
CA LYS A 229 13.71 -19.58 -4.40
C LYS A 229 13.68 -18.66 -3.19
N ILE A 230 12.50 -18.14 -2.82
CA ILE A 230 12.31 -17.27 -1.65
C ILE A 230 12.35 -18.09 -0.36
N ILE A 231 11.84 -19.32 -0.39
CA ILE A 231 11.71 -20.21 0.78
C ILE A 231 12.98 -21.05 1.00
N SER A 232 13.79 -21.31 -0.05
CA SER A 232 15.10 -21.98 0.03
C SER A 232 16.17 -21.05 0.57
#